data_b320e8a53ada8b201fd0220eede7a917
#
_entry.id   b320e8a53ada8b201fd0220eede7a917
#
_cell.length_a   1.000
_cell.length_b   1.000
_cell.length_c   1.000
_cell.angle_alpha   90.00
_cell.angle_beta   90.00
_cell.angle_gamma   90.00
#
_symmetry.space_group_name_H-M   'P 1'
#
loop_
_entity.id
_entity.type
_entity.pdbx_description
1 polymer ?
#
loop_
_entity_poly.entity_id
_entity_poly.type
_entity_poly.pdbx_seq_one_letter_code
_entity_poly.pdbx_strand_id
1 'polypeptide(L)'
;MKKLLIFALIFLLPSAVSEMSHSPNEVVAGESFTAIIDTDENVKSITFYVCTLEEPHTCYKPESKDRNDTSDGRFEFTYQVKNNDYPGYKYEIENTDNTTEKIPTAYAYYEGLEVKKMGDSHYFKVDIKAETSEDESLLPFLNLISTVTIIVIIALSGRR
;
A
#
# COMPACT_ATOMS: atom_id res chain seq x y z
N MET A 1 9.25 7.31 -46.99
CA MET A 1 9.84 7.93 -45.80
C MET A 1 8.87 8.76 -44.95
N LYS A 2 7.79 9.36 -45.51
CA LYS A 2 6.79 10.13 -44.73
C LYS A 2 5.89 9.31 -43.78
N LYS A 3 5.69 8.01 -44.04
CA LYS A 3 4.81 7.13 -43.21
C LYS A 3 5.49 6.66 -41.91
N LEU A 4 6.82 6.67 -41.83
CA LEU A 4 7.56 6.26 -40.64
C LEU A 4 7.54 7.32 -39.54
N LEU A 5 7.41 8.61 -39.91
CA LEU A 5 7.39 9.73 -38.98
C LEU A 5 6.07 9.82 -38.18
N ILE A 6 4.97 9.33 -38.76
CA ILE A 6 3.64 9.36 -38.07
C ILE A 6 3.61 8.26 -36.98
N PHE A 7 4.29 7.15 -37.18
CA PHE A 7 4.32 6.09 -36.17
C PHE A 7 5.16 6.45 -34.93
N ALA A 8 6.20 7.25 -35.10
CA ALA A 8 7.04 7.75 -33.98
C ALA A 8 6.31 8.80 -33.12
N LEU A 9 5.33 9.51 -33.67
CA LEU A 9 4.60 10.56 -32.93
C LEU A 9 3.54 10.01 -31.97
N ILE A 10 3.08 8.76 -32.17
CA ILE A 10 2.07 8.12 -31.34
C ILE A 10 2.63 7.67 -29.98
N PHE A 11 3.96 7.51 -29.87
CA PHE A 11 4.62 7.09 -28.63
C PHE A 11 4.99 8.23 -27.68
N LEU A 12 4.67 9.49 -28.02
CA LEU A 12 5.00 10.68 -27.22
C LEU A 12 3.76 11.35 -26.62
N LEU A 13 2.67 10.61 -26.43
CA LEU A 13 1.55 11.15 -25.65
C LEU A 13 2.01 11.22 -24.18
N PRO A 14 2.05 12.42 -23.58
CA PRO A 14 2.36 12.55 -22.17
C PRO A 14 1.31 11.76 -21.36
N SER A 15 1.76 10.96 -20.41
CA SER A 15 0.87 10.36 -19.43
C SER A 15 0.30 11.49 -18.56
N ALA A 16 -0.99 11.48 -18.29
CA ALA A 16 -1.63 12.44 -17.40
C ALA A 16 -1.14 12.29 -15.95
N VAL A 17 -0.45 11.19 -15.65
CA VAL A 17 0.09 10.85 -14.34
C VAL A 17 1.61 10.85 -14.41
N SER A 18 2.26 11.59 -13.50
CA SER A 18 3.71 11.71 -13.45
C SER A 18 4.36 10.80 -12.42
N GLU A 19 3.77 10.66 -11.25
CA GLU A 19 4.31 9.86 -10.15
C GLU A 19 3.18 9.26 -9.30
N MET A 20 3.42 8.04 -8.79
CA MET A 20 2.52 7.37 -7.85
C MET A 20 3.33 6.67 -6.78
N SER A 21 2.83 6.74 -5.54
CA SER A 21 3.44 6.07 -4.39
C SER A 21 2.41 5.82 -3.31
N HIS A 22 2.79 5.03 -2.30
CA HIS A 22 2.11 5.02 -1.01
C HIS A 22 3.13 4.93 0.13
N SER A 23 2.73 5.44 1.28
CA SER A 23 3.58 5.45 2.48
C SER A 23 2.73 5.20 3.72
N PRO A 24 3.22 4.34 4.65
CA PRO A 24 4.40 3.48 4.54
C PRO A 24 4.18 2.33 3.53
N ASN A 25 5.27 1.67 3.10
CA ASN A 25 5.20 0.52 2.19
C ASN A 25 4.61 -0.73 2.87
N GLU A 26 4.83 -0.88 4.18
CA GLU A 26 4.26 -1.93 5.02
C GLU A 26 3.47 -1.29 6.15
N VAL A 27 2.27 -1.78 6.42
CA VAL A 27 1.33 -1.23 7.40
C VAL A 27 0.88 -2.30 8.38
N VAL A 28 0.77 -1.95 9.64
CA VAL A 28 0.16 -2.82 10.67
C VAL A 28 -1.34 -2.59 10.73
N ALA A 29 -2.12 -3.60 11.08
CA ALA A 29 -3.56 -3.44 11.33
C ALA A 29 -3.82 -2.35 12.39
N GLY A 30 -4.78 -1.46 12.10
CA GLY A 30 -5.08 -0.28 12.91
C GLY A 30 -4.32 0.99 12.51
N GLU A 31 -3.21 0.87 11.79
CA GLU A 31 -2.49 2.01 11.23
C GLU A 31 -3.06 2.43 9.87
N SER A 32 -2.53 3.50 9.31
CA SER A 32 -2.97 4.04 8.02
C SER A 32 -1.83 4.11 7.03
N PHE A 33 -2.15 3.95 5.75
CA PHE A 33 -1.27 4.37 4.66
C PHE A 33 -1.89 5.55 3.91
N THR A 34 -1.04 6.36 3.29
CA THR A 34 -1.45 7.44 2.38
C THR A 34 -0.97 7.10 0.98
N ALA A 35 -1.91 7.00 0.06
CA ALA A 35 -1.64 6.83 -1.36
C ALA A 35 -1.58 8.20 -2.03
N ILE A 36 -0.56 8.42 -2.85
CA ILE A 36 -0.25 9.70 -3.48
C ILE A 36 -0.20 9.50 -4.98
N ILE A 37 -0.77 10.44 -5.71
CA ILE A 37 -0.71 10.50 -7.16
C ILE A 37 -0.52 11.95 -7.61
N ASP A 38 0.57 12.19 -8.34
CA ASP A 38 0.87 13.48 -8.94
C ASP A 38 0.42 13.49 -10.40
N THR A 39 -0.31 14.53 -10.80
CA THR A 39 -0.97 14.64 -12.11
C THR A 39 -0.70 15.96 -12.77
N ASP A 40 -0.84 15.97 -14.10
CA ASP A 40 -0.81 17.19 -14.88
C ASP A 40 -2.14 17.99 -14.80
N GLU A 41 -2.22 19.13 -15.47
CA GLU A 41 -3.38 20.03 -15.46
C GLU A 41 -4.61 19.49 -16.18
N ASN A 42 -4.48 18.38 -16.92
CA ASN A 42 -5.59 17.79 -17.67
C ASN A 42 -6.50 16.92 -16.79
N VAL A 43 -6.06 16.56 -15.56
CA VAL A 43 -6.86 15.80 -14.62
C VAL A 43 -7.85 16.72 -13.91
N LYS A 44 -9.14 16.37 -13.97
CA LYS A 44 -10.25 17.09 -13.34
C LYS A 44 -10.52 16.57 -11.93
N SER A 45 -10.64 15.25 -11.78
CA SER A 45 -10.92 14.60 -10.49
C SER A 45 -10.34 13.19 -10.43
N ILE A 46 -10.13 12.70 -9.22
CA ILE A 46 -9.68 11.31 -8.96
C ILE A 46 -10.61 10.67 -7.93
N THR A 47 -11.07 9.47 -8.25
CA THR A 47 -11.76 8.59 -7.29
C THR A 47 -10.83 7.47 -6.88
N PHE A 48 -10.63 7.34 -5.58
CA PHE A 48 -9.81 6.34 -4.93
C PHE A 48 -10.70 5.21 -4.40
N TYR A 49 -10.34 3.98 -4.76
CA TYR A 49 -11.04 2.77 -4.34
C TYR A 49 -10.10 1.90 -3.54
N VAL A 50 -10.56 1.39 -2.40
CA VAL A 50 -9.85 0.37 -1.62
C VAL A 50 -10.70 -0.87 -1.51
N CYS A 51 -10.10 -2.03 -1.77
CA CYS A 51 -10.72 -3.34 -1.58
C CYS A 51 -9.73 -4.28 -0.87
N THR A 52 -10.22 -5.24 -0.08
CA THR A 52 -9.36 -6.34 0.37
C THR A 52 -9.12 -7.31 -0.77
N LEU A 53 -7.85 -7.68 -0.98
CA LEU A 53 -7.41 -8.55 -2.08
C LEU A 53 -7.60 -10.03 -1.79
N GLU A 54 -7.84 -10.40 -0.53
CA GLU A 54 -8.11 -11.77 -0.10
C GLU A 54 -9.61 -12.00 0.15
N GLU A 55 -10.04 -13.24 0.04
CA GLU A 55 -11.44 -13.62 0.28
C GLU A 55 -11.81 -13.55 1.79
N PRO A 56 -13.03 -13.08 2.12
CA PRO A 56 -14.03 -12.53 1.20
C PRO A 56 -13.68 -11.12 0.74
N HIS A 57 -13.64 -10.91 -0.58
CA HIS A 57 -13.33 -9.61 -1.15
C HIS A 57 -14.36 -8.55 -0.71
N THR A 58 -13.91 -7.52 -0.04
CA THR A 58 -14.75 -6.42 0.41
C THR A 58 -14.20 -5.11 -0.14
N CYS A 59 -15.04 -4.32 -0.78
CA CYS A 59 -14.68 -2.97 -1.22
C CYS A 59 -15.32 -1.94 -0.30
N TYR A 60 -14.56 -0.90 0.02
CA TYR A 60 -14.98 0.17 0.90
C TYR A 60 -15.57 1.34 0.11
N LYS A 61 -16.22 2.27 0.82
CA LYS A 61 -16.78 3.45 0.19
C LYS A 61 -15.65 4.25 -0.49
N PRO A 62 -15.76 4.53 -1.80
CA PRO A 62 -14.74 5.30 -2.50
C PRO A 62 -14.69 6.74 -2.00
N GLU A 63 -13.50 7.35 -2.11
CA GLU A 63 -13.25 8.75 -1.85
C GLU A 63 -12.93 9.45 -3.17
N SER A 64 -13.56 10.59 -3.44
CA SER A 64 -13.29 11.41 -4.63
C SER A 64 -12.78 12.77 -4.23
N LYS A 65 -11.80 13.28 -4.96
CA LYS A 65 -11.26 14.63 -4.81
C LYS A 65 -11.23 15.33 -6.18
N ASP A 66 -11.64 16.58 -6.19
CA ASP A 66 -11.51 17.45 -7.36
C ASP A 66 -10.12 18.12 -7.34
N ARG A 67 -9.64 18.52 -8.52
CA ARG A 67 -8.35 19.22 -8.64
C ARG A 67 -8.30 20.48 -7.79
N ASN A 68 -9.42 21.19 -7.63
CA ASN A 68 -9.49 22.39 -6.81
C ASN A 68 -9.27 22.14 -5.31
N ASP A 69 -9.38 20.88 -4.87
CA ASP A 69 -9.15 20.45 -3.48
C ASP A 69 -7.68 20.05 -3.23
N THR A 70 -6.81 20.22 -4.24
CA THR A 70 -5.42 19.76 -4.20
C THR A 70 -4.44 20.91 -4.39
N SER A 71 -3.20 20.71 -3.92
CA SER A 71 -2.08 21.60 -4.21
C SER A 71 -1.28 21.06 -5.38
N ASP A 72 -1.11 21.86 -6.42
CA ASP A 72 -0.23 21.57 -7.57
C ASP A 72 -0.49 20.23 -8.29
N GLY A 73 -1.75 19.75 -8.26
CA GLY A 73 -2.13 18.49 -8.89
C GLY A 73 -1.72 17.23 -8.13
N ARG A 74 -1.33 17.36 -6.87
CA ARG A 74 -1.01 16.26 -5.97
C ARG A 74 -2.24 15.85 -5.19
N PHE A 75 -2.71 14.62 -5.44
CA PHE A 75 -3.83 14.02 -4.73
C PHE A 75 -3.31 13.04 -3.69
N GLU A 76 -3.81 13.15 -2.47
CA GLU A 76 -3.45 12.29 -1.33
C GLU A 76 -4.70 11.66 -0.76
N PHE A 77 -4.70 10.33 -0.58
CA PHE A 77 -5.81 9.56 -0.02
C PHE A 77 -5.30 8.72 1.14
N THR A 78 -5.93 8.82 2.29
CA THR A 78 -5.51 8.06 3.48
C THR A 78 -6.53 6.99 3.81
N TYR A 79 -6.06 5.77 4.02
CA TYR A 79 -6.88 4.63 4.42
C TYR A 79 -6.35 4.00 5.69
N GLN A 80 -7.25 3.78 6.68
CA GLN A 80 -6.94 3.05 7.90
C GLN A 80 -7.19 1.55 7.69
N VAL A 81 -6.14 0.76 7.82
CA VAL A 81 -6.16 -0.69 7.65
C VAL A 81 -6.91 -1.33 8.81
N LYS A 82 -7.87 -2.19 8.52
CA LYS A 82 -8.63 -2.94 9.52
C LYS A 82 -7.96 -4.27 9.84
N ASN A 83 -8.35 -4.89 10.95
CA ASN A 83 -7.88 -6.23 11.29
C ASN A 83 -8.28 -7.23 10.19
N ASN A 84 -7.35 -8.09 9.81
CA ASN A 84 -7.49 -9.06 8.71
C ASN A 84 -7.81 -8.43 7.34
N ASP A 85 -7.42 -7.18 7.15
CA ASP A 85 -7.52 -6.50 5.87
C ASP A 85 -6.23 -6.71 5.08
N TYR A 86 -6.36 -6.98 3.78
CA TYR A 86 -5.26 -7.09 2.83
C TYR A 86 -5.49 -6.06 1.73
N PRO A 87 -5.28 -4.77 2.01
CA PRO A 87 -5.74 -3.71 1.15
C PRO A 87 -5.02 -3.67 -0.18
N GLY A 88 -5.82 -3.52 -1.22
CA GLY A 88 -5.38 -3.07 -2.52
C GLY A 88 -6.18 -1.85 -2.93
N TYR A 89 -5.54 -0.92 -3.61
CA TYR A 89 -6.19 0.30 -4.05
C TYR A 89 -6.03 0.52 -5.56
N LYS A 90 -6.95 1.30 -6.10
CA LYS A 90 -6.90 1.77 -7.49
C LYS A 90 -7.48 3.17 -7.61
N TYR A 91 -7.15 3.81 -8.71
CA TYR A 91 -7.69 5.12 -9.07
C TYR A 91 -8.59 5.01 -10.30
N GLU A 92 -9.62 5.83 -10.34
CA GLU A 92 -10.35 6.19 -11.53
C GLU A 92 -10.18 7.71 -11.74
N ILE A 93 -9.57 8.08 -12.85
CA ILE A 93 -9.16 9.45 -13.15
C ILE A 93 -10.11 9.99 -14.20
N GLU A 94 -10.78 11.11 -13.93
CA GLU A 94 -11.57 11.86 -14.88
C GLU A 94 -10.74 13.04 -15.39
N ASN A 95 -10.56 13.11 -16.70
CA ASN A 95 -9.85 14.19 -17.37
C ASN A 95 -10.78 15.35 -17.74
N THR A 96 -10.22 16.52 -18.03
CA THR A 96 -10.96 17.73 -18.40
C THR A 96 -11.74 17.59 -19.72
N ASP A 97 -11.35 16.66 -20.58
CA ASP A 97 -12.06 16.29 -21.82
C ASP A 97 -13.17 15.25 -21.58
N ASN A 98 -13.48 14.89 -20.31
CA ASN A 98 -14.41 13.87 -19.86
C ASN A 98 -14.03 12.44 -20.26
N THR A 99 -12.79 12.18 -20.63
CA THR A 99 -12.27 10.81 -20.71
C THR A 99 -12.00 10.28 -19.32
N THR A 100 -12.09 8.96 -19.15
CA THR A 100 -11.83 8.29 -17.88
C THR A 100 -10.77 7.19 -18.09
N GLU A 101 -9.81 7.13 -17.18
CA GLU A 101 -8.82 6.04 -17.15
C GLU A 101 -8.78 5.39 -15.77
N LYS A 102 -8.35 4.11 -15.74
CA LYS A 102 -8.22 3.32 -14.49
C LYS A 102 -6.78 2.91 -14.30
N ILE A 103 -6.27 3.16 -13.12
CA ILE A 103 -4.89 2.82 -12.72
C ILE A 103 -4.94 1.99 -11.43
N PRO A 104 -4.19 0.85 -11.36
CA PRO A 104 -3.23 0.37 -12.34
C PRO A 104 -3.88 -0.36 -13.51
N THR A 105 -3.15 -0.42 -14.63
CA THR A 105 -3.50 -1.25 -15.78
C THR A 105 -2.72 -2.58 -15.76
N ALA A 106 -3.18 -3.56 -16.53
CA ALA A 106 -2.61 -4.92 -16.55
C ALA A 106 -1.14 -4.99 -16.97
N TYR A 107 -0.68 -4.04 -17.78
CA TYR A 107 0.61 -4.16 -18.50
C TYR A 107 1.57 -3.01 -18.21
N ALA A 108 1.16 -2.03 -17.40
CA ALA A 108 2.04 -0.94 -17.05
C ALA A 108 2.96 -1.34 -15.88
N TYR A 109 4.19 -0.87 -15.93
CA TYR A 109 5.13 -0.95 -14.82
C TYR A 109 5.00 0.30 -13.94
N TYR A 110 4.91 0.09 -12.65
CA TYR A 110 4.84 1.15 -11.65
C TYR A 110 5.98 0.96 -10.67
N GLU A 111 6.91 1.89 -10.64
CA GLU A 111 8.10 1.79 -9.81
C GLU A 111 7.75 1.72 -8.33
N GLY A 112 8.27 0.69 -7.65
CA GLY A 112 8.03 0.48 -6.21
C GLY A 112 6.62 0.01 -5.84
N LEU A 113 5.71 -0.22 -6.79
CA LEU A 113 4.33 -0.64 -6.53
C LEU A 113 4.06 -2.02 -7.15
N GLU A 114 3.59 -2.96 -6.33
CA GLU A 114 3.15 -4.27 -6.79
C GLU A 114 1.70 -4.23 -7.26
N VAL A 115 1.43 -4.76 -8.45
CA VAL A 115 0.08 -4.84 -9.01
C VAL A 115 -0.48 -6.25 -8.85
N LYS A 116 -1.68 -6.35 -8.27
CA LYS A 116 -2.47 -7.59 -8.14
C LYS A 116 -3.76 -7.49 -8.93
N LYS A 117 -4.13 -8.62 -9.56
CA LYS A 117 -5.43 -8.76 -10.23
C LYS A 117 -6.46 -9.32 -9.25
N MET A 118 -7.65 -8.71 -9.21
CA MET A 118 -8.83 -9.19 -8.49
C MET A 118 -10.06 -9.06 -9.39
N GLY A 119 -10.66 -10.16 -9.79
CA GLY A 119 -11.69 -10.18 -10.82
C GLY A 119 -11.20 -9.59 -12.14
N ASP A 120 -11.91 -8.63 -12.69
CA ASP A 120 -11.55 -7.91 -13.92
C ASP A 120 -10.76 -6.61 -13.66
N SER A 121 -10.41 -6.33 -12.43
CA SER A 121 -9.72 -5.11 -12.03
C SER A 121 -8.31 -5.40 -11.53
N HIS A 122 -7.45 -4.38 -11.61
CA HIS A 122 -6.09 -4.40 -11.08
C HIS A 122 -5.99 -3.40 -9.93
N TYR A 123 -5.17 -3.72 -8.93
CA TYR A 123 -4.99 -2.94 -7.71
C TYR A 123 -3.52 -2.87 -7.36
N PHE A 124 -3.07 -1.76 -6.81
CA PHE A 124 -1.80 -1.67 -6.11
C PHE A 124 -1.95 -2.36 -4.76
N LYS A 125 -1.09 -3.32 -4.50
CA LYS A 125 -1.06 -4.04 -3.22
C LYS A 125 -0.37 -3.17 -2.17
N VAL A 126 -0.91 -3.17 -0.95
CA VAL A 126 -0.23 -2.65 0.24
C VAL A 126 0.17 -3.84 1.10
N ASP A 127 1.44 -3.92 1.47
CA ASP A 127 1.94 -5.00 2.31
C ASP A 127 1.52 -4.81 3.77
N ILE A 128 1.03 -5.90 4.37
CA ILE A 128 0.67 -5.93 5.78
C ILE A 128 1.79 -6.59 6.57
N LYS A 129 2.34 -5.84 7.51
CA LYS A 129 3.28 -6.38 8.48
C LYS A 129 2.50 -7.24 9.47
N ALA A 130 2.87 -8.53 9.58
CA ALA A 130 2.34 -9.37 10.64
C ALA A 130 2.64 -8.74 12.00
N GLU A 131 1.63 -8.61 12.86
CA GLU A 131 1.89 -8.32 14.26
C GLU A 131 2.78 -9.45 14.79
N THR A 132 4.02 -9.14 15.05
CA THR A 132 4.88 -10.02 15.85
C THR A 132 4.26 -9.95 17.24
N SER A 133 3.43 -10.93 17.59
CA SER A 133 3.10 -11.16 18.99
C SER A 133 4.44 -11.53 19.66
N GLU A 134 5.11 -10.53 20.21
CA GLU A 134 6.15 -10.78 21.19
C GLU A 134 5.46 -11.45 22.37
N ASP A 135 5.46 -12.76 22.34
CA ASP A 135 5.06 -13.60 23.47
C ASP A 135 6.17 -13.46 24.54
N GLU A 136 6.27 -12.24 25.11
CA GLU A 136 7.18 -11.92 26.22
C GLU A 136 6.84 -12.71 27.50
N SER A 137 5.83 -13.60 27.46
CA SER A 137 5.33 -14.25 28.66
C SER A 137 6.15 -15.45 29.14
N LEU A 138 7.11 -15.95 28.35
CA LEU A 138 7.90 -17.13 28.74
C LEU A 138 9.31 -16.85 29.27
N LEU A 139 9.85 -15.64 29.06
CA LEU A 139 11.22 -15.31 29.48
C LEU A 139 11.42 -15.09 30.99
N PRO A 140 10.47 -14.53 31.78
CA PRO A 140 10.69 -14.35 33.20
C PRO A 140 10.80 -15.67 33.99
N PHE A 141 10.12 -16.73 33.54
CA PHE A 141 10.18 -18.03 34.23
C PHE A 141 11.47 -18.80 33.98
N LEU A 142 12.07 -18.71 32.81
CA LEU A 142 13.34 -19.38 32.52
C LEU A 142 14.52 -18.75 33.27
N ASN A 143 14.53 -17.45 33.47
CA ASN A 143 15.52 -16.76 34.26
C ASN A 143 15.41 -17.10 35.76
N LEU A 144 14.21 -17.29 36.28
CA LEU A 144 14.02 -17.66 37.70
C LEU A 144 14.50 -19.06 38.00
N ILE A 145 14.28 -20.01 37.10
CA ILE A 145 14.76 -21.43 37.27
C ILE A 145 16.28 -21.46 37.20
N SER A 146 16.90 -20.71 36.30
CA SER A 146 18.36 -20.66 36.14
C SER A 146 19.06 -20.10 37.40
N THR A 147 18.53 -19.02 37.99
CA THR A 147 19.09 -18.41 39.20
C THR A 147 18.95 -19.30 40.43
N VAL A 148 17.83 -19.98 40.60
CA VAL A 148 17.65 -20.92 41.75
C VAL A 148 18.59 -22.10 41.64
N THR A 149 18.82 -22.65 40.45
CA THR A 149 19.74 -23.79 40.25
C THR A 149 21.18 -23.42 40.57
N ILE A 150 21.67 -22.23 40.22
CA ILE A 150 23.00 -21.73 40.50
C ILE A 150 23.21 -21.56 42.01
N ILE A 151 22.22 -20.99 42.73
CA ILE A 151 22.31 -20.80 44.18
C ILE A 151 22.41 -22.15 44.94
N VAL A 152 21.66 -23.15 44.51
CA VAL A 152 21.71 -24.49 45.13
C VAL A 152 23.07 -25.18 44.92
N ILE A 153 23.66 -25.04 43.75
CA ILE A 153 24.97 -25.62 43.46
C ILE A 153 26.09 -24.98 44.32
N ILE A 154 26.04 -23.66 44.50
CA ILE A 154 27.01 -22.93 45.34
C ILE A 154 26.88 -23.34 46.82
N ALA A 155 25.64 -23.48 47.31
CA ALA A 155 25.38 -23.88 48.69
C ALA A 155 25.86 -25.31 49.00
N LEU A 156 25.83 -26.22 48.03
CA LEU A 156 26.29 -27.60 48.18
C LEU A 156 27.81 -27.75 48.05
N SER A 157 28.48 -26.91 47.24
CA SER A 157 29.95 -26.95 47.07
C SER A 157 30.71 -26.25 48.19
N GLY A 158 30.11 -25.37 48.98
CA GLY A 158 30.71 -24.69 50.13
C GLY A 158 30.76 -25.52 51.43
N ARG A 159 30.34 -26.79 51.44
CA ARG A 159 30.30 -27.67 52.61
C ARG A 159 31.36 -28.80 52.58
N ARG A 160 32.49 -28.56 51.96
CA ARG A 160 33.65 -29.45 52.06
C ARG A 160 34.82 -28.74 52.69
#